data_33fcbc65ed20314c342f2610d4eabf10
#
_entry.id   33fcbc65ed20314c342f2610d4eabf10
#
_cell.length_a   1.000
_cell.length_b   1.000
_cell.length_c   1.000
_cell.angle_alpha   90.00
_cell.angle_beta   90.00
_cell.angle_gamma   90.00
#
_symmetry.space_group_name_H-M   'P 1'
#
loop_
_entity.id
_entity.type
_entity.pdbx_description
1 polymer ?
#
loop_
_entity_poly.entity_id
_entity_poly.type
_entity_poly.pdbx_seq_one_letter_code
_entity_poly.pdbx_strand_id
1 'polypeptide(L)'
;MKTVLCLLPVEQRHKEKLERAAGAECSFIYAGEHGATGENVAAANIILGTPALKLINASEKLELLQLNSAGAEQYVRPGVLAPKTKLTNSTGAYSKAVAEHGAAMLFMMQKKLYLYRDAQKRHEWADFGTVTSITDATVLVVGLGDIGRHFAGIVKALGAHVIGVKRRPGEKPDCVDELYTMEMLDEVLPRADVVFSVLPGTPAATHLYTAERFDLMKPDAIFINCGRGAAVENSVLY
;
A
#
# COMPACT_ATOMS: atom_id res chain seq x y z
N MET A 1 12.55 -33.20 -8.45
CA MET A 1 11.26 -32.67 -7.91
C MET A 1 11.59 -31.47 -7.05
N LYS A 2 10.96 -30.32 -7.28
CA LYS A 2 11.17 -29.08 -6.50
C LYS A 2 10.17 -29.01 -5.34
N THR A 3 10.60 -28.52 -4.19
CA THR A 3 9.75 -28.32 -3.03
C THR A 3 9.22 -26.89 -3.01
N VAL A 4 7.89 -26.74 -2.97
CA VAL A 4 7.18 -25.45 -2.83
C VAL A 4 6.65 -25.32 -1.41
N LEU A 5 7.14 -24.36 -0.66
CA LEU A 5 6.60 -23.99 0.65
C LEU A 5 5.55 -22.89 0.48
N CYS A 6 4.32 -23.20 0.82
CA CYS A 6 3.22 -22.23 0.78
C CYS A 6 2.89 -21.75 2.20
N LEU A 7 3.16 -20.47 2.44
CA LEU A 7 2.86 -19.77 3.69
C LEU A 7 1.58 -18.92 3.59
N LEU A 8 0.79 -19.11 2.54
CA LEU A 8 -0.46 -18.40 2.36
C LEU A 8 -1.62 -19.14 3.03
N PRO A 9 -2.65 -18.42 3.50
CA PRO A 9 -3.90 -19.03 3.99
C PRO A 9 -4.73 -19.51 2.79
N VAL A 10 -4.39 -20.67 2.24
CA VAL A 10 -5.01 -21.24 1.04
C VAL A 10 -6.09 -22.26 1.38
N GLU A 11 -7.24 -22.14 0.72
CA GLU A 11 -8.31 -23.13 0.74
C GLU A 11 -8.02 -24.28 -0.26
N GLN A 12 -8.77 -25.38 -0.20
CA GLN A 12 -8.59 -26.55 -1.05
C GLN A 12 -8.59 -26.19 -2.56
N ARG A 13 -9.52 -25.36 -3.00
CA ARG A 13 -9.59 -24.90 -4.41
C ARG A 13 -8.33 -24.15 -4.88
N HIS A 14 -7.63 -23.47 -3.95
CA HIS A 14 -6.38 -22.76 -4.24
C HIS A 14 -5.21 -23.74 -4.34
N LYS A 15 -5.17 -24.77 -3.46
CA LYS A 15 -4.16 -25.83 -3.51
C LYS A 15 -4.24 -26.56 -4.85
N GLU A 16 -5.43 -26.98 -5.26
CA GLU A 16 -5.65 -27.66 -6.54
C GLU A 16 -5.19 -26.83 -7.75
N LYS A 17 -5.41 -25.50 -7.72
CA LYS A 17 -4.92 -24.59 -8.77
C LYS A 17 -3.41 -24.51 -8.78
N LEU A 18 -2.76 -24.40 -7.62
CA LEU A 18 -1.31 -24.32 -7.50
C LEU A 18 -0.66 -25.62 -7.97
N GLU A 19 -1.16 -26.77 -7.51
CA GLU A 19 -0.65 -28.09 -7.87
C GLU A 19 -0.82 -28.37 -9.37
N ARG A 20 -1.96 -28.00 -9.95
CA ARG A 20 -2.20 -28.13 -11.39
C ARG A 20 -1.25 -27.25 -12.20
N ALA A 21 -0.99 -26.02 -11.75
CA ALA A 21 -0.10 -25.10 -12.44
C ALA A 21 1.37 -25.51 -12.34
N ALA A 22 1.77 -26.11 -11.23
CA ALA A 22 3.14 -26.57 -11.00
C ALA A 22 3.46 -27.92 -11.68
N GLY A 23 2.44 -28.74 -11.95
CA GLY A 23 2.59 -30.07 -12.55
C GLY A 23 3.28 -31.08 -11.61
N ALA A 24 3.65 -32.23 -12.16
CA ALA A 24 4.21 -33.35 -11.40
C ALA A 24 5.66 -33.11 -10.91
N GLU A 25 6.31 -32.03 -11.31
CA GLU A 25 7.70 -31.74 -10.95
C GLU A 25 7.85 -31.08 -9.58
N CYS A 26 6.75 -30.67 -8.94
CA CYS A 26 6.74 -29.99 -7.67
C CYS A 26 5.99 -30.78 -6.59
N SER A 27 6.52 -30.73 -5.36
CA SER A 27 5.83 -31.16 -4.14
C SER A 27 5.51 -29.95 -3.28
N PHE A 28 4.36 -29.95 -2.58
CA PHE A 28 3.91 -28.83 -1.79
C PHE A 28 3.93 -29.12 -0.29
N ILE A 29 4.42 -28.13 0.48
CA ILE A 29 4.29 -28.05 1.95
C ILE A 29 3.37 -26.85 2.23
N TYR A 30 2.16 -27.11 2.70
CA TYR A 30 1.22 -26.07 3.10
C TYR A 30 1.32 -25.81 4.60
N ALA A 31 2.07 -24.78 4.97
CA ALA A 31 2.35 -24.47 6.37
C ALA A 31 1.50 -23.29 6.91
N GLY A 32 0.86 -22.53 6.03
CA GLY A 32 0.12 -21.34 6.43
C GLY A 32 1.03 -20.18 6.89
N GLU A 33 0.40 -19.08 7.26
CA GLU A 33 1.07 -17.78 7.46
C GLU A 33 2.14 -17.79 8.59
N HIS A 34 1.95 -18.62 9.61
CA HIS A 34 2.85 -18.72 10.76
C HIS A 34 3.63 -20.04 10.83
N GLY A 35 3.51 -20.89 9.84
CA GLY A 35 4.09 -22.23 9.84
C GLY A 35 5.50 -22.33 9.25
N ALA A 36 6.18 -21.21 8.99
CA ALA A 36 7.56 -21.22 8.54
C ALA A 36 8.50 -21.70 9.66
N THR A 37 9.26 -22.75 9.39
CA THR A 37 10.32 -23.28 10.26
C THR A 37 11.65 -23.26 9.51
N GLY A 38 12.79 -23.33 10.24
CA GLY A 38 14.11 -23.43 9.60
C GLY A 38 14.20 -24.66 8.69
N GLU A 39 13.59 -25.78 9.05
CA GLU A 39 13.60 -27.01 8.29
C GLU A 39 12.84 -26.88 6.96
N ASN A 40 11.58 -26.43 6.97
CA ASN A 40 10.77 -26.33 5.76
C ASN A 40 11.27 -25.23 4.81
N VAL A 41 11.81 -24.12 5.36
CA VAL A 41 12.43 -23.06 4.56
C VAL A 41 13.74 -23.56 3.91
N ALA A 42 14.59 -24.27 4.65
CA ALA A 42 15.84 -24.86 4.11
C ALA A 42 15.57 -25.93 3.03
N ALA A 43 14.46 -26.65 3.13
CA ALA A 43 14.07 -27.66 2.14
C ALA A 43 13.47 -27.07 0.86
N ALA A 44 12.99 -25.80 0.89
CA ALA A 44 12.22 -25.21 -0.20
C ALA A 44 13.08 -24.69 -1.35
N ASN A 45 12.69 -24.99 -2.59
CA ASN A 45 13.17 -24.34 -3.80
C ASN A 45 12.35 -23.10 -4.13
N ILE A 46 11.08 -23.10 -3.80
CA ILE A 46 10.13 -22.01 -4.05
C ILE A 46 9.38 -21.72 -2.74
N ILE A 47 9.28 -20.45 -2.37
CA ILE A 47 8.46 -20.01 -1.24
C ILE A 47 7.39 -19.04 -1.74
N LEU A 48 6.14 -19.33 -1.39
CA LEU A 48 4.98 -18.46 -1.61
C LEU A 48 4.55 -17.87 -0.27
N GLY A 49 4.74 -16.57 -0.07
CA GLY A 49 4.44 -15.85 1.17
C GLY A 49 5.61 -15.07 1.73
N THR A 50 5.54 -14.66 2.99
CA THR A 50 6.47 -13.73 3.62
C THR A 50 7.17 -14.39 4.82
N PRO A 51 8.22 -15.22 4.61
CA PRO A 51 8.97 -15.85 5.71
C PRO A 51 9.77 -14.81 6.50
N ALA A 52 9.99 -15.05 7.80
CA ALA A 52 10.85 -14.21 8.61
C ALA A 52 12.29 -14.21 8.07
N LEU A 53 12.94 -13.04 8.04
CA LEU A 53 14.30 -12.89 7.48
C LEU A 53 15.32 -13.83 8.09
N LYS A 54 15.23 -14.07 9.41
CA LYS A 54 16.13 -14.99 10.12
C LYS A 54 16.09 -16.44 9.61
N LEU A 55 14.98 -16.84 8.99
CA LEU A 55 14.81 -18.18 8.43
C LEU A 55 15.35 -18.26 7.01
N ILE A 56 15.18 -17.19 6.21
CA ILE A 56 15.50 -17.23 4.77
C ILE A 56 17.00 -17.24 4.51
N ASN A 57 17.80 -16.65 5.41
CA ASN A 57 19.26 -16.63 5.29
C ASN A 57 19.91 -18.03 5.33
N ALA A 58 19.20 -19.03 5.87
CA ALA A 58 19.66 -20.43 5.94
C ALA A 58 19.30 -21.24 4.68
N SER A 59 18.60 -20.68 3.70
CA SER A 59 18.14 -21.43 2.53
C SER A 59 19.13 -21.37 1.38
N GLU A 60 19.90 -22.44 1.20
CA GLU A 60 20.81 -22.59 0.05
C GLU A 60 20.13 -23.05 -1.25
N LYS A 61 18.92 -23.62 -1.15
CA LYS A 61 18.18 -24.21 -2.29
C LYS A 61 17.19 -23.24 -2.94
N LEU A 62 16.89 -22.10 -2.30
CA LEU A 62 15.86 -21.19 -2.75
C LEU A 62 16.17 -20.58 -4.12
N GLU A 63 15.27 -20.80 -5.06
CA GLU A 63 15.33 -20.28 -6.43
C GLU A 63 14.36 -19.13 -6.64
N LEU A 64 13.19 -19.18 -5.97
CA LEU A 64 12.14 -18.16 -6.10
C LEU A 64 11.47 -17.87 -4.75
N LEU A 65 11.41 -16.60 -4.40
CA LEU A 65 10.57 -16.07 -3.34
C LEU A 65 9.48 -15.19 -3.95
N GLN A 66 8.23 -15.65 -3.88
CA GLN A 66 7.05 -14.85 -4.24
C GLN A 66 6.40 -14.31 -2.98
N LEU A 67 6.51 -13.00 -2.76
CA LEU A 67 5.86 -12.34 -1.63
C LEU A 67 4.37 -12.20 -1.85
N ASN A 68 3.58 -12.27 -0.77
CA ASN A 68 2.15 -11.96 -0.76
C ASN A 68 1.84 -10.47 -0.52
N SER A 69 2.85 -9.62 -0.43
CA SER A 69 2.75 -8.16 -0.31
C SER A 69 3.42 -7.45 -1.48
N ALA A 70 3.09 -6.18 -1.69
CA ALA A 70 3.81 -5.33 -2.63
C ALA A 70 5.15 -4.86 -2.05
N GLY A 71 5.24 -4.71 -0.71
CA GLY A 71 6.47 -4.31 -0.03
C GLY A 71 7.51 -5.42 -0.03
N ALA A 72 8.70 -5.11 -0.53
CA ALA A 72 9.83 -6.05 -0.64
C ALA A 72 11.11 -5.50 0.02
N GLU A 73 11.02 -4.36 0.69
CA GLU A 73 12.16 -3.56 1.15
C GLU A 73 13.14 -4.35 2.02
N GLN A 74 12.63 -5.24 2.88
CA GLN A 74 13.45 -6.07 3.76
C GLN A 74 14.20 -7.18 3.02
N TYR A 75 13.65 -7.68 1.90
CA TYR A 75 14.23 -8.81 1.14
C TYR A 75 15.25 -8.39 0.08
N VAL A 76 15.24 -7.11 -0.36
CA VAL A 76 16.20 -6.57 -1.34
C VAL A 76 17.50 -6.09 -0.70
N ARG A 77 17.62 -6.16 0.62
CA ARG A 77 18.86 -5.78 1.33
C ARG A 77 20.00 -6.74 0.96
N PRO A 78 21.22 -6.22 0.82
CA PRO A 78 22.39 -7.07 0.54
C PRO A 78 22.53 -8.21 1.56
N GLY A 79 22.79 -9.43 1.09
CA GLY A 79 23.01 -10.60 1.94
C GLY A 79 21.75 -11.28 2.47
N VAL A 80 20.53 -10.77 2.18
CA VAL A 80 19.28 -11.42 2.60
C VAL A 80 18.93 -12.60 1.71
N LEU A 81 18.99 -12.43 0.41
CA LEU A 81 18.76 -13.50 -0.56
C LEU A 81 20.05 -13.86 -1.28
N ALA A 82 20.21 -15.13 -1.60
CA ALA A 82 21.31 -15.59 -2.44
C ALA A 82 21.21 -14.95 -3.84
N PRO A 83 22.34 -14.65 -4.53
CA PRO A 83 22.31 -13.99 -5.84
C PRO A 83 21.48 -14.72 -6.91
N LYS A 84 21.34 -16.05 -6.78
CA LYS A 84 20.54 -16.88 -7.68
C LYS A 84 19.04 -16.83 -7.42
N THR A 85 18.61 -16.34 -6.24
CA THR A 85 17.20 -16.33 -5.83
C THR A 85 16.46 -15.18 -6.52
N LYS A 86 15.44 -15.52 -7.28
CA LYS A 86 14.52 -14.54 -7.88
C LYS A 86 13.52 -14.08 -6.83
N LEU A 87 13.36 -12.77 -6.70
CA LEU A 87 12.35 -12.15 -5.84
C LEU A 87 11.23 -11.56 -6.68
N THR A 88 10.00 -11.93 -6.36
CA THR A 88 8.78 -11.35 -6.95
C THR A 88 7.82 -10.94 -5.84
N ASN A 89 6.91 -10.00 -6.12
CA ASN A 89 5.95 -9.48 -5.16
C ASN A 89 4.53 -9.44 -5.74
N SER A 90 3.57 -9.04 -4.92
CA SER A 90 2.15 -8.95 -5.30
C SER A 90 1.72 -7.52 -5.65
N THR A 91 2.59 -6.74 -6.30
CA THR A 91 2.19 -5.44 -6.87
C THR A 91 1.03 -5.63 -7.84
N GLY A 92 -0.01 -4.82 -7.71
CA GLY A 92 -1.25 -4.92 -8.50
C GLY A 92 -2.37 -5.73 -7.83
N ALA A 93 -2.06 -6.67 -6.94
CA ALA A 93 -3.07 -7.53 -6.34
C ALA A 93 -4.03 -6.81 -5.38
N TYR A 94 -3.55 -5.77 -4.70
CA TYR A 94 -4.31 -5.08 -3.64
C TYR A 94 -4.73 -3.66 -4.01
N SER A 95 -4.36 -3.18 -5.18
CA SER A 95 -4.43 -1.74 -5.50
C SER A 95 -5.85 -1.19 -5.47
N LYS A 96 -6.81 -1.93 -6.00
CA LYS A 96 -8.22 -1.54 -5.95
C LYS A 96 -8.74 -1.50 -4.52
N ALA A 97 -8.52 -2.57 -3.75
CA ALA A 97 -8.99 -2.65 -2.37
C ALA A 97 -8.40 -1.54 -1.47
N VAL A 98 -7.11 -1.22 -1.65
CA VAL A 98 -6.48 -0.12 -0.89
C VAL A 98 -7.01 1.24 -1.34
N ALA A 99 -7.23 1.45 -2.63
CA ALA A 99 -7.81 2.68 -3.15
C ALA A 99 -9.25 2.89 -2.66
N GLU A 100 -10.07 1.83 -2.67
CA GLU A 100 -11.43 1.85 -2.13
C GLU A 100 -11.45 2.13 -0.61
N HIS A 101 -10.50 1.52 0.14
CA HIS A 101 -10.34 1.80 1.56
C HIS A 101 -9.97 3.28 1.80
N GLY A 102 -9.04 3.84 1.02
CA GLY A 102 -8.69 5.26 1.08
C GLY A 102 -9.88 6.18 0.79
N ALA A 103 -10.71 5.83 -0.19
CA ALA A 103 -11.94 6.57 -0.50
C ALA A 103 -12.98 6.46 0.64
N ALA A 104 -13.12 5.29 1.25
CA ALA A 104 -14.00 5.09 2.40
C ALA A 104 -13.54 5.94 3.61
N MET A 105 -12.24 5.98 3.89
CA MET A 105 -11.66 6.85 4.93
C MET A 105 -11.95 8.34 4.63
N LEU A 106 -11.76 8.76 3.38
CA LEU A 106 -12.05 10.12 2.96
C LEU A 106 -13.49 10.50 3.24
N PHE A 107 -14.46 9.69 2.80
CA PHE A 107 -15.87 9.95 3.07
C PHE A 107 -16.22 9.89 4.55
N MET A 108 -15.63 8.97 5.30
CA MET A 108 -15.83 8.91 6.75
C MET A 108 -15.42 10.22 7.43
N MET A 109 -14.32 10.83 7.01
CA MET A 109 -13.87 12.13 7.55
C MET A 109 -14.70 13.30 7.03
N GLN A 110 -14.90 13.42 5.71
CA GLN A 110 -15.67 14.50 5.10
C GLN A 110 -17.10 14.58 5.61
N LYS A 111 -17.75 13.43 5.84
CA LYS A 111 -19.13 13.33 6.30
C LYS A 111 -19.25 13.12 7.81
N LYS A 112 -18.14 13.18 8.55
CA LYS A 112 -18.08 13.02 10.02
C LYS A 112 -18.79 11.74 10.52
N LEU A 113 -18.77 10.66 9.71
CA LEU A 113 -19.51 9.43 10.00
C LEU A 113 -19.05 8.78 11.30
N TYR A 114 -17.82 8.96 11.71
CA TYR A 114 -17.30 8.47 12.98
C TYR A 114 -17.97 9.12 14.18
N LEU A 115 -18.29 10.44 14.11
CA LEU A 115 -19.01 11.14 15.16
C LEU A 115 -20.48 10.70 15.23
N TYR A 116 -21.13 10.56 14.07
CA TYR A 116 -22.52 10.09 14.01
C TYR A 116 -22.64 8.64 14.50
N ARG A 117 -21.69 7.78 14.19
CA ARG A 117 -21.63 6.41 14.73
C ARG A 117 -21.56 6.41 16.26
N ASP A 118 -20.75 7.29 16.84
CA ASP A 118 -20.57 7.36 18.29
C ASP A 118 -21.82 7.96 18.99
N ALA A 119 -22.48 8.95 18.39
CA ALA A 119 -23.77 9.45 18.85
C ALA A 119 -24.86 8.37 18.76
N GLN A 120 -24.91 7.61 17.66
CA GLN A 120 -25.88 6.51 17.50
C GLN A 120 -25.75 5.44 18.60
N LYS A 121 -24.51 5.10 19.02
CA LYS A 121 -24.27 4.15 20.13
C LYS A 121 -24.83 4.66 21.46
N ARG A 122 -24.93 5.98 21.63
CA ARG A 122 -25.49 6.63 22.82
C ARG A 122 -26.97 6.98 22.68
N HIS A 123 -27.61 6.57 21.54
CA HIS A 123 -28.98 6.92 21.19
C HIS A 123 -29.24 8.45 21.13
N GLU A 124 -28.23 9.20 20.72
CA GLU A 124 -28.26 10.66 20.60
C GLU A 124 -28.49 11.06 19.15
N TRP A 125 -29.44 11.98 18.93
CA TRP A 125 -29.63 12.71 17.67
C TRP A 125 -28.81 14.00 17.76
N ALA A 126 -27.60 14.00 17.13
CA ALA A 126 -26.68 15.12 17.21
C ALA A 126 -26.42 15.74 15.84
N ASP A 127 -26.19 17.05 15.83
CA ASP A 127 -25.72 17.80 14.67
C ASP A 127 -24.23 18.14 14.87
N PHE A 128 -23.35 17.64 13.99
CA PHE A 128 -21.92 17.92 14.02
C PHE A 128 -21.51 19.00 13.01
N GLY A 129 -22.48 19.82 12.56
CA GLY A 129 -22.26 20.97 11.69
C GLY A 129 -21.94 20.61 10.24
N THR A 130 -21.43 21.59 9.50
CA THR A 130 -21.17 21.47 8.05
C THR A 130 -20.20 20.35 7.70
N VAL A 131 -20.47 19.72 6.58
CA VAL A 131 -19.64 18.69 5.97
C VAL A 131 -19.11 19.17 4.62
N THR A 132 -17.95 18.70 4.20
CA THR A 132 -17.37 18.99 2.90
C THR A 132 -17.82 17.99 1.83
N SER A 133 -17.63 18.34 0.56
CA SER A 133 -17.90 17.47 -0.59
C SER A 133 -16.61 17.15 -1.33
N ILE A 134 -16.58 15.99 -1.98
CA ILE A 134 -15.50 15.64 -2.89
C ILE A 134 -15.66 16.37 -4.24
N THR A 135 -16.89 16.68 -4.63
CA THR A 135 -17.17 17.48 -5.83
C THR A 135 -16.53 18.85 -5.67
N ASP A 136 -15.80 19.28 -6.65
CA ASP A 136 -15.01 20.52 -6.69
C ASP A 136 -13.85 20.61 -5.68
N ALA A 137 -13.60 19.56 -4.89
CA ALA A 137 -12.42 19.49 -4.03
C ALA A 137 -11.14 19.27 -4.85
N THR A 138 -10.06 19.89 -4.43
CA THR A 138 -8.72 19.60 -4.96
C THR A 138 -8.11 18.44 -4.20
N VAL A 139 -7.85 17.33 -4.89
CA VAL A 139 -7.26 16.12 -4.31
C VAL A 139 -5.84 15.95 -4.82
N LEU A 140 -4.87 16.01 -3.93
CA LEU A 140 -3.46 15.77 -4.22
C LEU A 140 -3.11 14.31 -3.95
N VAL A 141 -2.70 13.58 -5.00
CA VAL A 141 -2.26 12.19 -4.91
C VAL A 141 -0.74 12.13 -5.00
N VAL A 142 -0.08 11.87 -3.87
CA VAL A 142 1.38 11.77 -3.77
C VAL A 142 1.80 10.31 -3.91
N GLY A 143 2.32 9.98 -5.09
CA GLY A 143 2.63 8.62 -5.50
C GLY A 143 1.62 8.06 -6.51
N LEU A 144 1.83 8.30 -7.81
CA LEU A 144 1.00 7.80 -8.91
C LEU A 144 1.44 6.40 -9.40
N GLY A 145 1.70 5.50 -8.44
CA GLY A 145 1.81 4.07 -8.70
C GLY A 145 0.43 3.45 -8.95
N ASP A 146 0.35 2.14 -8.82
CA ASP A 146 -0.88 1.40 -9.09
C ASP A 146 -2.04 1.82 -8.16
N ILE A 147 -1.82 1.84 -6.84
CA ILE A 147 -2.82 2.29 -5.85
C ILE A 147 -3.22 3.75 -6.11
N GLY A 148 -2.23 4.64 -6.28
CA GLY A 148 -2.49 6.07 -6.46
C GLY A 148 -3.33 6.38 -7.70
N ARG A 149 -3.10 5.66 -8.80
CA ARG A 149 -3.91 5.81 -10.03
C ARG A 149 -5.35 5.33 -9.84
N HIS A 150 -5.55 4.22 -9.12
CA HIS A 150 -6.91 3.74 -8.80
C HIS A 150 -7.65 4.74 -7.91
N PHE A 151 -7.00 5.26 -6.87
CA PHE A 151 -7.62 6.28 -6.01
C PHE A 151 -7.91 7.57 -6.78
N ALA A 152 -6.97 8.07 -7.58
CA ALA A 152 -7.15 9.23 -8.45
C ALA A 152 -8.35 9.05 -9.38
N GLY A 153 -8.51 7.88 -10.00
CA GLY A 153 -9.65 7.56 -10.85
C GLY A 153 -10.99 7.59 -10.10
N ILE A 154 -11.03 7.07 -8.88
CA ILE A 154 -12.24 7.09 -8.04
C ILE A 154 -12.65 8.54 -7.73
N VAL A 155 -11.74 9.35 -7.19
CA VAL A 155 -12.09 10.73 -6.79
C VAL A 155 -12.37 11.64 -7.97
N LYS A 156 -11.69 11.43 -9.10
CA LYS A 156 -11.98 12.14 -10.37
C LYS A 156 -13.37 11.83 -10.90
N ALA A 157 -13.79 10.56 -10.86
CA ALA A 157 -15.13 10.15 -11.26
C ALA A 157 -16.22 10.76 -10.37
N LEU A 158 -15.89 11.20 -9.16
CA LEU A 158 -16.77 11.87 -8.21
C LEU A 158 -16.73 13.41 -8.34
N GLY A 159 -16.00 13.94 -9.31
CA GLY A 159 -15.95 15.37 -9.62
C GLY A 159 -14.84 16.15 -8.93
N ALA A 160 -13.84 15.49 -8.36
CA ALA A 160 -12.66 16.18 -7.81
C ALA A 160 -11.73 16.70 -8.91
N HIS A 161 -11.08 17.83 -8.65
CA HIS A 161 -9.88 18.25 -9.38
C HIS A 161 -8.66 17.50 -8.84
N VAL A 162 -8.01 16.68 -9.66
CA VAL A 162 -6.95 15.77 -9.20
C VAL A 162 -5.58 16.24 -9.63
N ILE A 163 -4.73 16.52 -8.64
CA ILE A 163 -3.31 16.81 -8.83
C ILE A 163 -2.52 15.54 -8.49
N GLY A 164 -1.69 15.09 -9.40
CA GLY A 164 -0.81 13.96 -9.20
C GLY A 164 0.65 14.35 -9.01
N VAL A 165 1.33 13.73 -8.05
CA VAL A 165 2.78 13.89 -7.86
C VAL A 165 3.46 12.53 -8.01
N LYS A 166 4.51 12.48 -8.85
CA LYS A 166 5.36 11.29 -9.05
C LYS A 166 6.85 11.64 -9.07
N ARG A 167 7.67 10.62 -8.82
CA ARG A 167 9.12 10.81 -8.72
C ARG A 167 9.78 11.21 -10.04
N ARG A 168 9.36 10.63 -11.15
CA ARG A 168 9.97 10.85 -12.47
C ARG A 168 9.01 11.59 -13.37
N PRO A 169 9.50 12.54 -14.18
CA PRO A 169 8.70 13.13 -15.25
C PRO A 169 8.14 12.04 -16.18
N GLY A 170 7.13 12.37 -16.94
CA GLY A 170 6.55 11.47 -17.91
C GLY A 170 5.14 11.87 -18.25
N GLU A 171 4.48 11.10 -19.09
CA GLU A 171 3.13 11.34 -19.55
C GLU A 171 2.12 11.44 -18.39
N LYS A 172 1.19 12.38 -18.52
CA LYS A 172 0.11 12.61 -17.58
C LYS A 172 -0.97 11.54 -17.77
N PRO A 173 -1.27 10.72 -16.74
CA PRO A 173 -2.36 9.75 -16.86
C PRO A 173 -3.73 10.45 -16.91
N ASP A 174 -4.72 9.83 -17.55
CA ASP A 174 -6.09 10.37 -17.66
C ASP A 174 -6.80 10.57 -16.31
N CYS A 175 -6.37 9.83 -15.28
CA CYS A 175 -6.93 9.93 -13.94
C CYS A 175 -6.51 11.18 -13.16
N VAL A 176 -5.65 12.07 -13.71
CA VAL A 176 -5.28 13.34 -13.07
C VAL A 176 -5.49 14.51 -14.04
N ASP A 177 -5.75 15.68 -13.48
CA ASP A 177 -5.91 16.94 -14.24
C ASP A 177 -4.57 17.65 -14.39
N GLU A 178 -3.74 17.59 -13.35
CA GLU A 178 -2.40 18.14 -13.33
C GLU A 178 -1.38 17.09 -12.87
N LEU A 179 -0.15 17.21 -13.36
CA LEU A 179 0.94 16.29 -13.00
C LEU A 179 2.20 17.06 -12.66
N TYR A 180 2.76 16.77 -11.50
CA TYR A 180 3.99 17.38 -10.98
C TYR A 180 5.02 16.32 -10.58
N THR A 181 6.26 16.77 -10.40
CA THR A 181 7.34 15.96 -9.81
C THR A 181 7.46 16.22 -8.31
N MET A 182 8.23 15.40 -7.61
CA MET A 182 8.39 15.50 -6.14
C MET A 182 9.04 16.82 -5.70
N GLU A 183 9.84 17.44 -6.56
CA GLU A 183 10.48 18.74 -6.31
C GLU A 183 9.45 19.86 -6.15
N MET A 184 8.27 19.71 -6.76
CA MET A 184 7.19 20.70 -6.72
C MET A 184 6.15 20.42 -5.63
N LEU A 185 6.40 19.44 -4.75
CA LEU A 185 5.44 19.04 -3.72
C LEU A 185 5.02 20.22 -2.84
N ASP A 186 5.97 21.04 -2.42
CA ASP A 186 5.73 22.17 -1.51
C ASP A 186 4.91 23.31 -2.18
N GLU A 187 4.92 23.38 -3.51
CA GLU A 187 4.11 24.34 -4.28
C GLU A 187 2.64 23.88 -4.41
N VAL A 188 2.40 22.57 -4.41
CA VAL A 188 1.05 22.01 -4.64
C VAL A 188 0.32 21.64 -3.35
N LEU A 189 1.03 21.44 -2.24
CA LEU A 189 0.43 21.15 -0.93
C LEU A 189 -0.59 22.20 -0.48
N PRO A 190 -0.34 23.53 -0.61
CA PRO A 190 -1.30 24.55 -0.18
C PRO A 190 -2.62 24.57 -0.97
N ARG A 191 -2.64 23.91 -2.13
CA ARG A 191 -3.82 23.88 -3.02
C ARG A 191 -4.82 22.79 -2.63
N ALA A 192 -4.35 21.77 -1.88
CA ALA A 192 -5.10 20.55 -1.64
C ALA A 192 -6.09 20.66 -0.48
N ASP A 193 -7.33 20.21 -0.72
CA ASP A 193 -8.33 19.95 0.31
C ASP A 193 -8.14 18.52 0.88
N VAL A 194 -7.57 17.64 0.07
CA VAL A 194 -7.26 16.27 0.45
C VAL A 194 -5.87 15.91 -0.05
N VAL A 195 -5.03 15.36 0.82
CA VAL A 195 -3.72 14.80 0.48
C VAL A 195 -3.75 13.29 0.69
N PHE A 196 -3.65 12.54 -0.39
CA PHE A 196 -3.56 11.08 -0.37
C PHE A 196 -2.13 10.64 -0.67
N SER A 197 -1.45 10.11 0.33
CA SER A 197 -0.06 9.63 0.22
C SER A 197 -0.04 8.11 0.08
N VAL A 198 0.70 7.63 -0.94
CA VAL A 198 0.87 6.19 -1.20
C VAL A 198 2.27 5.90 -1.73
N LEU A 199 3.26 6.30 -0.96
CA LEU A 199 4.68 6.18 -1.30
C LEU A 199 5.27 4.84 -0.84
N PRO A 200 6.25 4.29 -1.59
CA PRO A 200 7.01 3.12 -1.16
C PRO A 200 7.96 3.47 0.00
N GLY A 201 8.44 2.44 0.73
CA GLY A 201 9.41 2.57 1.82
C GLY A 201 10.83 2.82 1.32
N THR A 202 11.07 3.97 0.74
CA THR A 202 12.42 4.39 0.27
C THR A 202 13.02 5.44 1.20
N PRO A 203 14.35 5.57 1.28
CA PRO A 203 14.98 6.64 2.07
C PRO A 203 14.45 8.03 1.72
N ALA A 204 14.19 8.30 0.43
CA ALA A 204 13.65 9.58 -0.03
C ALA A 204 12.19 9.85 0.40
N ALA A 205 11.45 8.83 0.80
CA ALA A 205 10.08 8.97 1.29
C ALA A 205 10.01 8.98 2.83
N THR A 206 11.10 8.64 3.52
CA THR A 206 11.17 8.66 4.99
C THR A 206 11.13 10.09 5.48
N HIS A 207 10.23 10.38 6.42
CA HIS A 207 9.98 11.71 6.98
C HIS A 207 9.73 12.78 5.90
N LEU A 208 9.08 12.38 4.80
CA LEU A 208 8.72 13.31 3.74
C LEU A 208 7.77 14.41 4.24
N TYR A 209 6.84 14.04 5.11
CA TYR A 209 5.89 14.97 5.70
C TYR A 209 6.39 15.41 7.07
N THR A 210 7.08 16.55 7.07
CA THR A 210 7.57 17.26 8.25
C THR A 210 6.52 18.23 8.78
N ALA A 211 6.76 18.85 9.95
CA ALA A 211 5.89 19.90 10.51
C ALA A 211 5.69 21.03 9.50
N GLU A 212 6.77 21.50 8.87
CA GLU A 212 6.72 22.59 7.88
C GLU A 212 5.83 22.23 6.68
N ARG A 213 5.81 20.95 6.25
CA ARG A 213 4.94 20.52 5.15
C ARG A 213 3.49 20.38 5.58
N PHE A 214 3.20 20.02 6.82
CA PHE A 214 1.85 20.08 7.36
C PHE A 214 1.38 21.53 7.49
N ASP A 215 2.24 22.47 7.86
CA ASP A 215 1.94 23.92 7.93
C ASP A 215 1.63 24.52 6.56
N LEU A 216 2.14 23.94 5.47
CA LEU A 216 1.79 24.33 4.10
C LEU A 216 0.40 23.88 3.68
N MET A 217 -0.19 22.86 4.32
CA MET A 217 -1.51 22.36 3.98
C MET A 217 -2.59 23.34 4.47
N LYS A 218 -3.78 23.26 3.86
CA LYS A 218 -4.93 24.01 4.37
C LYS A 218 -5.26 23.54 5.80
N PRO A 219 -5.71 24.42 6.69
CA PRO A 219 -5.99 24.08 8.09
C PRO A 219 -7.03 22.95 8.27
N ASP A 220 -7.92 22.79 7.31
CA ASP A 220 -8.97 21.77 7.27
C ASP A 220 -8.70 20.65 6.26
N ALA A 221 -7.48 20.59 5.72
CA ALA A 221 -7.09 19.54 4.79
C ALA A 221 -7.17 18.15 5.43
N ILE A 222 -7.67 17.19 4.67
CA ILE A 222 -7.67 15.78 5.07
C ILE A 222 -6.40 15.12 4.56
N PHE A 223 -5.58 14.58 5.47
CA PHE A 223 -4.40 13.81 5.13
C PHE A 223 -4.64 12.31 5.34
N ILE A 224 -4.41 11.51 4.29
CA ILE A 224 -4.55 10.05 4.32
C ILE A 224 -3.25 9.42 3.83
N ASN A 225 -2.63 8.57 4.65
CA ASN A 225 -1.43 7.83 4.27
C ASN A 225 -1.71 6.32 4.17
N CYS A 226 -1.80 5.82 2.95
CA CYS A 226 -1.92 4.38 2.63
C CYS A 226 -0.59 3.76 2.15
N GLY A 227 0.52 4.49 2.27
CA GLY A 227 1.86 4.04 1.91
C GLY A 227 2.61 3.39 3.06
N ARG A 228 3.58 4.10 3.61
CA ARG A 228 4.40 3.66 4.75
C ARG A 228 4.31 4.68 5.87
N GLY A 229 4.16 4.19 7.11
CA GLY A 229 4.13 5.05 8.30
C GLY A 229 5.37 5.94 8.41
N ALA A 230 6.54 5.42 8.04
CA ALA A 230 7.78 6.18 8.03
C ALA A 230 7.81 7.43 7.12
N ALA A 231 6.81 7.63 6.25
CA ALA A 231 6.69 8.86 5.47
C ALA A 231 6.35 10.08 6.33
N VAL A 232 5.79 9.85 7.51
CA VAL A 232 5.42 10.89 8.49
C VAL A 232 6.22 10.66 9.77
N GLU A 233 6.76 11.70 10.34
CA GLU A 233 7.30 11.64 11.70
C GLU A 233 6.13 11.72 12.69
N ASN A 234 5.98 10.70 13.56
CA ASN A 234 4.81 10.62 14.45
C ASN A 234 4.66 11.84 15.38
N SER A 235 5.77 12.47 15.77
CA SER A 235 5.79 13.65 16.63
C SER A 235 5.09 14.88 16.03
N VAL A 236 4.92 14.93 14.70
CA VAL A 236 4.26 16.07 14.02
C VAL A 236 2.74 15.88 13.87
N LEU A 237 2.20 14.75 14.30
CA LEU A 237 0.76 14.47 14.26
C LEU A 237 0.03 14.76 15.58
N TYR A 238 0.75 15.21 16.63
CA TYR A 238 0.21 15.42 17.99
C TYR A 238 0.41 16.86 18.46
#